data_5226f1fd83c3d7d25aee3755ba9a47eb
#
_entry.id   5226f1fd83c3d7d25aee3755ba9a47eb
#
_cell.length_a   1.000
_cell.length_b   1.000
_cell.length_c   1.000
_cell.angle_alpha   90.00
_cell.angle_beta   90.00
_cell.angle_gamma   90.00
#
_symmetry.space_group_name_H-M   'P 1'
#
loop_
_entity.id
_entity.type
_entity.pdbx_description
1 polymer ?
#
loop_
_entity_poly.entity_id
_entity_poly.type
_entity_poly.pdbx_seq_one_letter_code
_entity_poly.pdbx_strand_id
1 'polypeptide(L)'
;MIGIISDTHDNVTNIKKAVELFKKNKVEFVIHAGDIVAPATIKFFEGLNMKFIFGNCDGDRALIEEFVKKFGWEHHGRTMELKHSGKKIGVFHGDNLIVQDKMLGAGYDYYIHGHTHTPEDCMHGKTRILCPGGHYLGDEKDTNKIMVLDVEKDKLFFLDVNQ
;
A
#
# COMPACT_ATOMS: atom_id res chain seq x y z
N MET A 1 -6.12 -1.49 13.54
CA MET A 1 -5.10 -2.09 12.63
C MET A 1 -5.36 -1.62 11.22
N ILE A 2 -4.32 -1.34 10.44
CA ILE A 2 -4.41 -1.00 9.03
C ILE A 2 -3.71 -2.05 8.18
N GLY A 3 -4.20 -2.27 6.96
CA GLY A 3 -3.54 -3.11 5.96
C GLY A 3 -2.68 -2.28 5.02
N ILE A 4 -1.60 -2.84 4.49
CA ILE A 4 -0.72 -2.19 3.52
C ILE A 4 -0.39 -3.20 2.43
N ILE A 5 -0.57 -2.79 1.17
CA ILE A 5 -0.22 -3.54 -0.03
C ILE A 5 0.32 -2.57 -1.08
N SER A 6 1.17 -3.02 -1.99
CA SER A 6 1.71 -2.26 -3.10
C SER A 6 2.04 -3.15 -4.29
N ASP A 7 2.26 -2.54 -5.44
CA ASP A 7 2.85 -3.20 -6.62
C ASP A 7 2.11 -4.49 -7.01
N THR A 8 0.78 -4.40 -7.08
CA THR A 8 -0.05 -5.57 -7.39
C THR A 8 0.01 -5.99 -8.85
N HIS A 9 0.38 -5.07 -9.76
CA HIS A 9 0.62 -5.33 -11.18
C HIS A 9 -0.38 -6.31 -11.80
N ASP A 10 -1.66 -6.04 -11.56
CA ASP A 10 -2.79 -6.85 -12.07
C ASP A 10 -2.76 -8.34 -11.68
N ASN A 11 -1.97 -8.73 -10.68
CA ASN A 11 -1.95 -10.09 -10.16
C ASN A 11 -3.23 -10.39 -9.35
N VAL A 12 -4.30 -10.67 -10.08
CA VAL A 12 -5.64 -10.93 -9.49
C VAL A 12 -5.63 -12.07 -8.48
N THR A 13 -4.80 -13.08 -8.70
CA THR A 13 -4.65 -14.21 -7.77
C THR A 13 -4.15 -13.74 -6.41
N ASN A 14 -3.08 -12.94 -6.41
CA ASN A 14 -2.50 -12.41 -5.17
C ASN A 14 -3.42 -11.36 -4.54
N ILE A 15 -4.08 -10.50 -5.34
CA ILE A 15 -5.07 -9.54 -4.83
C ILE A 15 -6.16 -10.26 -4.04
N LYS A 16 -6.76 -11.31 -4.59
CA LYS A 16 -7.83 -12.07 -3.91
C LYS A 16 -7.37 -12.67 -2.58
N LYS A 17 -6.18 -13.29 -2.55
CA LYS A 17 -5.59 -13.83 -1.32
C LYS A 17 -5.28 -12.74 -0.29
N ALA A 18 -4.75 -11.60 -0.74
CA ALA A 18 -4.50 -10.45 0.12
C ALA A 18 -5.80 -9.94 0.77
N VAL A 19 -6.87 -9.85 -0.01
CA VAL A 19 -8.20 -9.44 0.49
C VAL A 19 -8.71 -10.40 1.58
N GLU A 20 -8.56 -11.70 1.39
CA GLU A 20 -8.94 -12.70 2.41
C GLU A 20 -8.11 -12.53 3.69
N LEU A 21 -6.79 -12.32 3.56
CA LEU A 21 -5.90 -12.08 4.69
C LEU A 21 -6.27 -10.79 5.44
N PHE A 22 -6.55 -9.69 4.75
CA PHE A 22 -6.99 -8.45 5.37
C PHE A 22 -8.31 -8.60 6.12
N LYS A 23 -9.29 -9.27 5.52
CA LYS A 23 -10.58 -9.59 6.16
C LYS A 23 -10.41 -10.44 7.41
N LYS A 24 -9.57 -11.49 7.34
CA LYS A 24 -9.24 -12.36 8.48
C LYS A 24 -8.62 -11.57 9.64
N ASN A 25 -7.77 -10.60 9.34
CA ASN A 25 -7.10 -9.74 10.32
C ASN A 25 -7.96 -8.53 10.76
N LYS A 26 -9.19 -8.38 10.22
CA LYS A 26 -10.14 -7.32 10.58
C LYS A 26 -9.52 -5.92 10.49
N VAL A 27 -8.77 -5.65 9.44
CA VAL A 27 -8.19 -4.32 9.22
C VAL A 27 -9.30 -3.28 9.01
N GLU A 28 -9.12 -2.09 9.53
CA GLU A 28 -10.08 -0.99 9.46
C GLU A 28 -10.13 -0.39 8.05
N PHE A 29 -8.96 -0.24 7.44
CA PHE A 29 -8.78 0.14 6.04
C PHE A 29 -7.47 -0.41 5.51
N VAL A 30 -7.32 -0.38 4.19
CA VAL A 30 -6.10 -0.81 3.49
C VAL A 30 -5.55 0.34 2.66
N ILE A 31 -4.24 0.57 2.76
CA ILE A 31 -3.47 1.47 1.90
C ILE A 31 -2.88 0.66 0.75
N HIS A 32 -3.17 1.07 -0.49
CA HIS A 32 -2.47 0.59 -1.68
C HIS A 32 -1.45 1.66 -2.11
N ALA A 33 -0.17 1.36 -1.98
CA ALA A 33 0.91 2.32 -2.20
C ALA A 33 1.38 2.44 -3.66
N GLY A 34 0.46 2.23 -4.62
CA GLY A 34 0.70 2.43 -6.06
C GLY A 34 0.98 1.17 -6.85
N ASP A 35 1.00 1.30 -8.17
CA ASP A 35 1.21 0.25 -9.15
C ASP A 35 0.16 -0.87 -9.11
N ILE A 36 -1.12 -0.47 -9.22
CA ILE A 36 -2.22 -1.40 -9.49
C ILE A 36 -2.26 -1.79 -10.98
N VAL A 37 -1.91 -0.86 -11.86
CA VAL A 37 -1.78 -0.87 -13.32
C VAL A 37 -3.11 -0.70 -14.04
N ALA A 38 -3.99 -1.70 -14.07
CA ALA A 38 -5.25 -1.61 -14.82
C ALA A 38 -6.45 -1.27 -13.92
N PRO A 39 -7.31 -0.31 -14.33
CA PRO A 39 -8.52 0.05 -13.56
C PRO A 39 -9.44 -1.13 -13.28
N ALA A 40 -9.48 -2.12 -14.18
CA ALA A 40 -10.37 -3.28 -14.07
C ALA A 40 -10.05 -4.19 -12.87
N THR A 41 -8.83 -4.12 -12.33
CA THR A 41 -8.41 -4.95 -11.18
C THR A 41 -8.81 -4.36 -9.83
N ILE A 42 -9.14 -3.07 -9.77
CA ILE A 42 -9.62 -2.38 -8.57
C ILE A 42 -10.80 -3.10 -7.91
N LYS A 43 -11.75 -3.61 -8.71
CA LYS A 43 -12.94 -4.31 -8.21
C LYS A 43 -12.63 -5.53 -7.32
N PHE A 44 -11.46 -6.13 -7.45
CA PHE A 44 -11.10 -7.31 -6.66
C PHE A 44 -10.77 -7.00 -5.19
N PHE A 45 -10.66 -5.72 -4.82
CA PHE A 45 -10.56 -5.28 -3.42
C PHE A 45 -11.93 -5.11 -2.75
N GLU A 46 -13.03 -5.46 -3.42
CA GLU A 46 -14.38 -5.33 -2.88
C GLU A 46 -14.54 -6.01 -1.50
N GLY A 47 -15.24 -5.31 -0.61
CA GLY A 47 -15.44 -5.73 0.76
C GLY A 47 -14.35 -5.27 1.75
N LEU A 48 -13.39 -4.44 1.28
CA LEU A 48 -12.45 -3.69 2.10
C LEU A 48 -12.75 -2.19 1.99
N ASN A 49 -12.24 -1.41 2.95
CA ASN A 49 -12.18 0.05 2.85
C ASN A 49 -10.79 0.43 2.33
N MET A 50 -10.71 0.96 1.12
CA MET A 50 -9.44 1.16 0.42
C MET A 50 -9.05 2.64 0.31
N LYS A 51 -7.74 2.91 0.43
CA LYS A 51 -7.11 4.20 0.13
C LYS A 51 -5.97 3.97 -0.86
N PHE A 52 -5.98 4.70 -1.98
CA PHE A 52 -5.03 4.51 -3.07
C PHE A 52 -4.16 5.75 -3.29
N ILE A 53 -2.93 5.52 -3.74
CA ILE A 53 -2.11 6.51 -4.44
C ILE A 53 -1.69 5.94 -5.80
N PHE A 54 -1.23 6.80 -6.70
CA PHE A 54 -0.61 6.36 -7.96
C PHE A 54 0.85 5.96 -7.78
N GLY A 55 1.23 4.88 -8.44
CA GLY A 55 2.60 4.55 -8.76
C GLY A 55 3.01 5.01 -10.19
N ASN A 56 4.16 4.59 -10.65
CA ASN A 56 4.66 4.93 -11.98
C ASN A 56 4.04 4.07 -13.09
N CYS A 57 3.64 2.83 -12.80
CA CYS A 57 3.03 1.93 -13.78
C CYS A 57 1.50 2.09 -13.91
N ASP A 58 0.87 2.93 -13.08
CA ASP A 58 -0.57 3.16 -13.15
C ASP A 58 -0.95 3.89 -14.46
N GLY A 59 -1.72 3.18 -15.30
CA GLY A 59 -2.01 3.55 -16.67
C GLY A 59 -3.04 4.68 -16.81
N ASP A 60 -4.31 4.34 -17.08
CA ASP A 60 -5.38 5.35 -17.19
C ASP A 60 -5.79 5.86 -15.81
N ARG A 61 -5.10 6.89 -15.34
CA ARG A 61 -5.30 7.48 -14.00
C ARG A 61 -6.71 8.02 -13.79
N ALA A 62 -7.29 8.63 -14.83
CA ALA A 62 -8.65 9.16 -14.74
C ALA A 62 -9.66 8.02 -14.54
N LEU A 63 -9.49 6.93 -15.26
CA LEU A 63 -10.35 5.76 -15.11
C LEU A 63 -10.11 5.02 -13.77
N ILE A 64 -8.87 4.97 -13.28
CA ILE A 64 -8.56 4.46 -11.93
C ILE A 64 -9.32 5.26 -10.86
N GLU A 65 -9.25 6.59 -10.89
CA GLU A 65 -9.97 7.45 -9.95
C GLU A 65 -11.48 7.26 -10.04
N GLU A 66 -12.03 7.13 -11.26
CA GLU A 66 -13.47 6.85 -11.47
C GLU A 66 -13.87 5.53 -10.81
N PHE A 67 -13.11 4.46 -11.03
CA PHE A 67 -13.38 3.15 -10.40
C PHE A 67 -13.27 3.21 -8.89
N VAL A 68 -12.22 3.82 -8.34
CA VAL A 68 -12.05 3.99 -6.89
C VAL A 68 -13.25 4.72 -6.29
N LYS A 69 -13.68 5.83 -6.92
CA LYS A 69 -14.86 6.60 -6.49
C LYS A 69 -16.16 5.81 -6.58
N LYS A 70 -16.33 4.97 -7.61
CA LYS A 70 -17.51 4.12 -7.80
C LYS A 70 -17.71 3.13 -6.65
N PHE A 71 -16.63 2.63 -6.05
CA PHE A 71 -16.67 1.76 -4.87
C PHE A 71 -16.78 2.53 -3.53
N GLY A 72 -16.84 3.87 -3.56
CA GLY A 72 -16.89 4.71 -2.36
C GLY A 72 -15.55 4.79 -1.61
N TRP A 73 -14.45 4.49 -2.30
CA TRP A 73 -13.08 4.53 -1.75
C TRP A 73 -12.38 5.87 -2.02
N GLU A 74 -11.20 6.05 -1.43
CA GLU A 74 -10.43 7.28 -1.52
C GLU A 74 -9.22 7.11 -2.44
N HIS A 75 -8.99 8.08 -3.33
CA HIS A 75 -7.76 8.22 -4.11
C HIS A 75 -7.09 9.57 -3.79
N HIS A 76 -5.81 9.54 -3.47
CA HIS A 76 -5.07 10.71 -2.97
C HIS A 76 -4.03 11.25 -3.96
N GLY A 77 -4.11 10.88 -5.24
CA GLY A 77 -3.13 11.28 -6.24
C GLY A 77 -1.79 10.58 -6.05
N ARG A 78 -0.69 11.33 -6.08
CA ARG A 78 0.68 10.78 -6.00
C ARG A 78 1.20 10.57 -4.58
N THR A 79 0.67 11.31 -3.61
CA THR A 79 1.07 11.25 -2.21
C THR A 79 -0.14 11.28 -1.31
N MET A 80 -0.06 10.64 -0.16
CA MET A 80 -1.09 10.68 0.85
C MET A 80 -0.47 11.01 2.21
N GLU A 81 -1.17 11.84 2.95
CA GLU A 81 -0.88 12.13 4.34
C GLU A 81 -2.14 11.88 5.16
N LEU A 82 -2.02 11.11 6.22
CA LEU A 82 -3.13 10.86 7.12
C LEU A 82 -2.67 10.78 8.57
N LYS A 83 -3.62 10.95 9.48
CA LYS A 83 -3.41 10.69 10.91
C LYS A 83 -4.29 9.52 11.33
N HIS A 84 -3.71 8.55 12.02
CA HIS A 84 -4.43 7.42 12.56
C HIS A 84 -3.85 7.05 13.93
N SER A 85 -4.73 6.87 14.93
CA SER A 85 -4.33 6.59 16.33
C SER A 85 -3.24 7.53 16.86
N GLY A 86 -3.35 8.83 16.54
CA GLY A 86 -2.41 9.87 16.97
C GLY A 86 -1.08 9.93 16.22
N LYS A 87 -0.84 9.00 15.28
CA LYS A 87 0.36 8.90 14.46
C LYS A 87 0.17 9.55 13.10
N LYS A 88 1.23 10.18 12.58
CA LYS A 88 1.28 10.75 11.22
C LYS A 88 1.84 9.71 10.26
N ILE A 89 1.12 9.44 9.20
CA ILE A 89 1.51 8.47 8.17
C ILE A 89 1.62 9.21 6.84
N GLY A 90 2.80 9.12 6.21
CA GLY A 90 3.04 9.58 4.86
C GLY A 90 3.13 8.40 3.91
N VAL A 91 2.54 8.52 2.71
CA VAL A 91 2.58 7.48 1.68
C VAL A 91 3.00 8.09 0.35
N PHE A 92 4.00 7.52 -0.27
CA PHE A 92 4.45 7.83 -1.63
C PHE A 92 5.01 6.56 -2.26
N HIS A 93 4.79 6.37 -3.55
CA HIS A 93 5.18 5.10 -4.20
C HIS A 93 6.69 4.80 -4.13
N GLY A 94 7.54 5.82 -4.19
CA GLY A 94 9.00 5.65 -4.09
C GLY A 94 9.76 5.83 -5.40
N ASP A 95 9.07 6.09 -6.50
CA ASP A 95 9.61 6.21 -7.87
C ASP A 95 10.29 7.56 -8.17
N ASN A 96 10.46 8.44 -7.18
CA ASN A 96 11.13 9.73 -7.33
C ASN A 96 11.91 10.10 -6.05
N LEU A 97 13.23 10.12 -6.12
CA LEU A 97 14.11 10.36 -4.97
C LEU A 97 13.90 11.74 -4.33
N ILE A 98 13.60 12.79 -5.12
CA ILE A 98 13.38 14.14 -4.57
C ILE A 98 12.10 14.19 -3.73
N VAL A 99 11.05 13.51 -4.20
CA VAL A 99 9.79 13.42 -3.44
C VAL A 99 9.99 12.56 -2.20
N GLN A 100 10.70 11.45 -2.32
CA GLN A 100 11.03 10.57 -1.20
C GLN A 100 11.80 11.31 -0.10
N ASP A 101 12.83 12.07 -0.44
CA ASP A 101 13.60 12.88 0.51
C ASP A 101 12.72 13.90 1.25
N LYS A 102 11.79 14.55 0.52
CA LYS A 102 10.82 15.47 1.13
C LYS A 102 9.88 14.74 2.11
N MET A 103 9.40 13.55 1.73
CA MET A 103 8.54 12.75 2.60
C MET A 103 9.29 12.32 3.87
N LEU A 104 10.54 11.85 3.76
CA LEU A 104 11.37 11.49 4.90
C LEU A 104 11.67 12.70 5.82
N GLY A 105 11.84 13.88 5.25
CA GLY A 105 12.05 15.13 5.99
C GLY A 105 10.78 15.73 6.63
N ALA A 106 9.58 15.23 6.31
CA ALA A 106 8.31 15.81 6.76
C ALA A 106 7.90 15.42 8.20
N GLY A 107 8.66 14.55 8.86
CA GLY A 107 8.45 14.19 10.27
C GLY A 107 7.25 13.28 10.50
N TYR A 108 7.02 12.33 9.61
CA TYR A 108 6.04 11.25 9.80
C TYR A 108 6.53 10.26 10.87
N ASP A 109 5.58 9.63 11.58
CA ASP A 109 5.87 8.46 12.41
C ASP A 109 6.11 7.23 11.52
N TYR A 110 5.32 7.10 10.44
CA TYR A 110 5.44 6.04 9.43
C TYR A 110 5.54 6.64 8.04
N TYR A 111 6.46 6.12 7.24
CA TYR A 111 6.54 6.37 5.80
C TYR A 111 6.33 5.04 5.07
N ILE A 112 5.29 4.97 4.24
CA ILE A 112 4.91 3.77 3.50
C ILE A 112 5.22 4.00 2.03
N HIS A 113 5.90 3.04 1.41
CA HIS A 113 6.20 3.06 -0.02
C HIS A 113 6.06 1.69 -0.68
N GLY A 114 6.21 1.64 -1.99
CA GLY A 114 6.30 0.46 -2.85
C GLY A 114 7.53 0.52 -3.74
N HIS A 115 7.35 0.30 -5.05
CA HIS A 115 8.31 0.47 -6.14
C HIS A 115 9.52 -0.48 -6.12
N THR A 116 10.13 -0.73 -4.97
CA THR A 116 11.31 -1.60 -4.85
C THR A 116 10.96 -3.09 -4.93
N HIS A 117 9.68 -3.44 -4.76
CA HIS A 117 9.16 -4.80 -4.61
C HIS A 117 9.80 -5.61 -3.47
N THR A 118 10.63 -4.97 -2.65
CA THR A 118 11.36 -5.63 -1.55
C THR A 118 10.69 -5.31 -0.21
N PRO A 119 10.29 -6.31 0.58
CA PRO A 119 9.76 -6.07 1.92
C PRO A 119 10.76 -5.32 2.80
N GLU A 120 10.31 -4.24 3.42
CA GLU A 120 11.15 -3.39 4.27
C GLU A 120 10.43 -2.97 5.55
N ASP A 121 11.16 -3.01 6.66
CA ASP A 121 10.79 -2.46 7.95
C ASP A 121 12.05 -1.94 8.64
N CYS A 122 12.31 -0.65 8.52
CA CYS A 122 13.52 -0.05 9.09
C CYS A 122 13.24 1.35 9.65
N MET A 123 14.19 1.88 10.41
CA MET A 123 14.11 3.23 10.97
C MET A 123 15.03 4.19 10.22
N HIS A 124 14.47 5.35 9.85
CA HIS A 124 15.24 6.51 9.39
C HIS A 124 15.00 7.68 10.35
N GLY A 125 15.95 7.92 11.25
CA GLY A 125 15.75 8.85 12.36
C GLY A 125 14.60 8.39 13.27
N LYS A 126 13.52 9.16 13.29
CA LYS A 126 12.28 8.84 14.07
C LYS A 126 11.18 8.22 13.21
N THR A 127 11.34 8.18 11.90
CA THR A 127 10.35 7.67 10.96
C THR A 127 10.59 6.19 10.72
N ARG A 128 9.57 5.36 10.91
CA ARG A 128 9.59 3.95 10.52
C ARG A 128 9.20 3.82 9.06
N ILE A 129 10.10 3.27 8.24
CA ILE A 129 9.91 3.07 6.82
C ILE A 129 9.36 1.68 6.58
N LEU A 130 8.28 1.58 5.79
CA LEU A 130 7.56 0.34 5.54
C LEU A 130 7.35 0.15 4.03
N CYS A 131 7.77 -1.00 3.51
CA CYS A 131 7.43 -1.48 2.18
C CYS A 131 6.88 -2.92 2.27
N PRO A 132 5.68 -3.21 1.79
CA PRO A 132 5.10 -4.55 1.91
C PRO A 132 5.78 -5.58 0.98
N GLY A 133 6.43 -5.13 -0.08
CA GLY A 133 6.93 -5.95 -1.17
C GLY A 133 6.11 -5.74 -2.44
N GLY A 134 6.18 -6.65 -3.39
CA GLY A 134 5.47 -6.59 -4.67
C GLY A 134 4.81 -7.91 -5.04
N HIS A 135 3.93 -7.86 -6.04
CA HIS A 135 3.16 -9.01 -6.52
C HIS A 135 3.29 -9.18 -8.04
N TYR A 136 4.29 -8.54 -8.66
CA TYR A 136 4.56 -8.71 -10.08
C TYR A 136 4.88 -10.19 -10.39
N LEU A 137 4.37 -10.71 -11.49
CA LEU A 137 4.51 -12.13 -11.82
C LEU A 137 5.96 -12.58 -12.07
N GLY A 138 6.86 -11.62 -12.33
CA GLY A 138 8.31 -11.87 -12.48
C GLY A 138 9.10 -11.80 -11.17
N ASP A 139 8.47 -11.41 -10.07
CA ASP A 139 9.14 -11.30 -8.77
C ASP A 139 9.36 -12.67 -8.12
N GLU A 140 10.34 -12.73 -7.23
CA GLU A 140 10.52 -13.89 -6.37
C GLU A 140 9.32 -14.04 -5.42
N LYS A 141 8.92 -15.28 -5.13
CA LYS A 141 7.71 -15.53 -4.33
C LYS A 141 7.79 -15.02 -2.90
N ASP A 142 8.98 -14.89 -2.35
CA ASP A 142 9.20 -14.39 -0.99
C ASP A 142 8.97 -12.87 -0.86
N THR A 143 8.89 -12.13 -1.98
CA THR A 143 8.51 -10.72 -2.00
C THR A 143 7.00 -10.49 -1.98
N ASN A 144 6.19 -11.53 -2.26
CA ASN A 144 4.73 -11.45 -2.34
C ASN A 144 4.09 -11.38 -0.95
N LYS A 145 4.26 -10.25 -0.29
CA LYS A 145 3.77 -10.01 1.06
C LYS A 145 2.82 -8.81 1.13
N ILE A 146 2.03 -8.82 2.18
CA ILE A 146 1.26 -7.68 2.64
C ILE A 146 1.64 -7.38 4.08
N MET A 147 1.29 -6.21 4.58
CA MET A 147 1.50 -5.84 5.96
C MET A 147 0.19 -5.60 6.69
N VAL A 148 0.15 -5.97 7.97
CA VAL A 148 -0.87 -5.54 8.92
C VAL A 148 -0.17 -4.81 10.05
N LEU A 149 -0.50 -3.53 10.24
CA LEU A 149 0.09 -2.64 11.24
C LEU A 149 -0.93 -2.30 12.34
N ASP A 150 -0.64 -2.68 13.57
CA ASP A 150 -1.31 -2.15 14.74
C ASP A 150 -0.61 -0.84 15.14
N VAL A 151 -1.18 0.29 14.71
CA VAL A 151 -0.57 1.62 14.89
C VAL A 151 -0.52 2.03 16.37
N GLU A 152 -1.47 1.58 17.20
CA GLU A 152 -1.50 1.91 18.63
C GLU A 152 -0.39 1.21 19.40
N LYS A 153 -0.11 -0.05 19.05
CA LYS A 153 0.91 -0.88 19.69
C LYS A 153 2.26 -0.85 18.99
N ASP A 154 2.37 -0.13 17.86
CA ASP A 154 3.53 -0.12 16.98
C ASP A 154 3.99 -1.54 16.59
N LYS A 155 3.02 -2.43 16.31
CA LYS A 155 3.29 -3.83 15.99
C LYS A 155 2.97 -4.13 14.53
N LEU A 156 3.95 -4.64 13.79
CA LEU A 156 3.86 -4.97 12.38
C LEU A 156 3.89 -6.48 12.16
N PHE A 157 3.08 -6.94 11.21
CA PHE A 157 3.08 -8.32 10.73
C PHE A 157 3.21 -8.33 9.22
N PHE A 158 4.20 -9.05 8.71
CA PHE A 158 4.25 -9.46 7.32
C PHE A 158 3.45 -10.74 7.14
N LEU A 159 2.57 -10.76 6.15
CA LEU A 159 1.79 -11.93 5.79
C LEU A 159 2.14 -12.33 4.35
N ASP A 160 2.51 -13.58 4.17
CA ASP A 160 2.83 -14.14 2.87
C ASP A 160 1.53 -14.46 2.12
N VAL A 161 1.43 -13.98 0.87
CA VAL A 161 0.26 -14.20 0.01
C VAL A 161 0.31 -15.57 -0.68
N ASN A 162 1.46 -16.23 -0.68
CA ASN A 162 1.66 -17.54 -1.34
C ASN A 162 1.40 -18.75 -0.42
N GLN A 163 1.11 -18.53 0.85
CA GLN A 163 0.83 -19.60 1.82
C GLN A 163 -0.65 -19.97 1.88
#